data_cefffe72b79cdf50c52f7d258857cfde
#
_entry.id   cefffe72b79cdf50c52f7d258857cfde
#
_cell.length_a   1.000
_cell.length_b   1.000
_cell.length_c   1.000
_cell.angle_alpha   90.00
_cell.angle_beta   90.00
_cell.angle_gamma   90.00
#
_symmetry.space_group_name_H-M   'P 1'
#
loop_
_entity.id
_entity.type
_entity.pdbx_description
1 polymer ?
#
loop_
_entity_poly.entity_id
_entity_poly.type
_entity_poly.pdbx_seq_one_letter_code
_entity_poly.pdbx_strand_id
1 'polypeptide(L)'
;MQRELMSDEDLGNQAYIQENEALEQIQQELDAYIQENNLEGELSTQLEEEGLMIRIKERALFPSGSADLVPESQRIGPIVAGLLAAIPQRVLISGHTDNVPISNARFPSNWELSSTRAMTFMKYLLSINQNLNPARFSAIGYGEYRPVAPNDTEEGKQLNRRVEVLIARSLRFNPEEGFEEQTDADLVAQ
;
A
#
# COMPACT_ATOMS: atom_id res chain seq x y z
N MET A 1 33.62 -32.87 -10.37
CA MET A 1 33.16 -31.59 -9.76
C MET A 1 31.64 -31.71 -9.62
N GLN A 2 31.17 -32.19 -8.45
CA GLN A 2 29.74 -32.28 -8.15
C GLN A 2 29.23 -30.82 -7.90
N ARG A 3 28.31 -30.36 -8.74
CA ARG A 3 27.46 -29.21 -8.39
C ARG A 3 26.54 -29.73 -7.27
N GLU A 4 26.75 -29.31 -6.04
CA GLU A 4 25.73 -29.41 -5.00
C GLU A 4 24.51 -28.68 -5.53
N LEU A 5 23.44 -29.41 -5.77
CA LEU A 5 22.12 -28.83 -6.06
C LEU A 5 21.64 -28.25 -4.73
N MET A 6 21.41 -26.93 -4.69
CA MET A 6 20.79 -26.27 -3.54
C MET A 6 19.43 -26.92 -3.27
N SER A 7 19.08 -27.05 -2.00
CA SER A 7 17.75 -27.52 -1.61
C SER A 7 16.68 -26.49 -1.96
N ASP A 8 15.42 -26.92 -2.08
CA ASP A 8 14.31 -26.00 -2.32
C ASP A 8 14.17 -24.97 -1.18
N GLU A 9 14.51 -25.37 0.05
CA GLU A 9 14.56 -24.48 1.22
C GLU A 9 15.65 -23.41 1.10
N ASP A 10 16.85 -23.77 0.61
CA ASP A 10 17.94 -22.80 0.37
C ASP A 10 17.57 -21.80 -0.72
N LEU A 11 16.90 -22.26 -1.78
CA LEU A 11 16.42 -21.41 -2.87
C LEU A 11 15.31 -20.45 -2.38
N GLY A 12 14.38 -20.95 -1.59
CA GLY A 12 13.31 -20.14 -0.98
C GLY A 12 13.87 -19.06 -0.05
N ASN A 13 14.84 -19.42 0.78
CA ASN A 13 15.52 -18.49 1.68
C ASN A 13 16.28 -17.39 0.92
N GLN A 14 17.00 -17.75 -0.14
CA GLN A 14 17.69 -16.76 -0.99
C GLN A 14 16.71 -15.81 -1.68
N ALA A 15 15.60 -16.32 -2.22
CA ALA A 15 14.59 -15.51 -2.88
C ALA A 15 13.94 -14.53 -1.89
N TYR A 16 13.61 -14.98 -0.68
CA TYR A 16 13.06 -14.14 0.38
C TYR A 16 14.03 -13.03 0.81
N ILE A 17 15.33 -13.34 0.98
CA ILE A 17 16.35 -12.36 1.34
C ILE A 17 16.48 -11.30 0.25
N GLN A 18 16.58 -11.70 -1.02
CA GLN A 18 16.69 -10.77 -2.14
C GLN A 18 15.47 -9.87 -2.27
N GLU A 19 14.27 -10.41 -2.07
CA GLU A 19 13.04 -9.62 -2.08
C GLU A 19 13.01 -8.63 -0.92
N ASN A 20 13.44 -9.05 0.28
CA ASN A 20 13.52 -8.16 1.44
C ASN A 20 14.48 -6.99 1.20
N GLU A 21 15.67 -7.25 0.67
CA GLU A 21 16.65 -6.22 0.32
C GLU A 21 16.08 -5.23 -0.71
N ALA A 22 15.33 -5.71 -1.70
CA ALA A 22 14.69 -4.87 -2.70
C ALA A 22 13.61 -3.96 -2.08
N LEU A 23 12.78 -4.49 -1.18
CA LEU A 23 11.77 -3.71 -0.47
C LEU A 23 12.39 -2.68 0.49
N GLU A 24 13.46 -3.04 1.19
CA GLU A 24 14.22 -2.12 2.04
C GLU A 24 14.83 -0.97 1.23
N GLN A 25 15.37 -1.24 0.05
CA GLN A 25 15.90 -0.21 -0.84
C GLN A 25 14.80 0.75 -1.29
N ILE A 26 13.63 0.27 -1.68
CA ILE A 26 12.49 1.10 -2.04
C ILE A 26 12.03 1.96 -0.86
N GLN A 27 11.98 1.37 0.32
CA GLN A 27 11.67 2.11 1.55
C GLN A 27 12.65 3.26 1.76
N GLN A 28 13.95 3.01 1.67
CA GLN A 28 14.99 4.03 1.83
C GLN A 28 14.87 5.15 0.80
N GLU A 29 14.61 4.83 -0.46
CA GLU A 29 14.42 5.82 -1.52
C GLU A 29 13.19 6.70 -1.26
N LEU A 30 12.08 6.08 -0.83
CA LEU A 30 10.85 6.82 -0.52
C LEU A 30 10.99 7.65 0.74
N ASP A 31 11.63 7.14 1.79
CA ASP A 31 11.85 7.87 3.04
C ASP A 31 12.77 9.09 2.81
N ALA A 32 13.80 8.95 1.97
CA ALA A 32 14.64 10.07 1.56
C ALA A 32 13.82 11.14 0.82
N TYR A 33 12.96 10.74 -0.13
CA TYR A 33 12.07 11.65 -0.84
C TYR A 33 11.08 12.36 0.10
N ILE A 34 10.51 11.63 1.06
CA ILE A 34 9.61 12.18 2.07
C ILE A 34 10.30 13.30 2.86
N GLN A 35 11.52 13.06 3.34
CA GLN A 35 12.30 14.03 4.09
C GLN A 35 12.69 15.25 3.25
N GLU A 36 13.23 15.03 2.04
CA GLU A 36 13.65 16.09 1.13
C GLU A 36 12.52 17.02 0.71
N ASN A 37 11.29 16.51 0.66
CA ASN A 37 10.11 17.25 0.23
C ASN A 37 9.20 17.68 1.39
N ASN A 38 9.59 17.46 2.65
CA ASN A 38 8.83 17.78 3.87
C ASN A 38 7.43 17.15 3.87
N LEU A 39 7.36 15.86 3.52
CA LEU A 39 6.11 15.08 3.41
C LEU A 39 5.86 14.17 4.62
N GLU A 40 6.66 14.24 5.69
CA GLU A 40 6.56 13.38 6.88
C GLU A 40 5.19 13.52 7.59
N GLY A 41 4.55 14.67 7.41
CA GLY A 41 3.19 14.89 7.88
C GLY A 41 2.09 14.21 7.07
N GLU A 42 2.40 13.69 5.88
CA GLU A 42 1.45 13.19 4.88
C GLU A 42 1.68 11.73 4.49
N LEU A 43 2.96 11.30 4.43
CA LEU A 43 3.36 9.94 4.08
C LEU A 43 4.21 9.30 5.17
N SER A 44 4.05 7.99 5.31
CA SER A 44 4.96 7.14 6.09
C SER A 44 5.11 5.78 5.43
N THR A 45 6.23 5.12 5.69
CA THR A 45 6.51 3.77 5.22
C THR A 45 6.76 2.85 6.40
N GLN A 46 6.44 1.58 6.25
CA GLN A 46 6.71 0.54 7.22
C GLN A 46 6.91 -0.79 6.51
N LEU A 47 8.03 -1.46 6.80
CA LEU A 47 8.22 -2.84 6.36
C LEU A 47 7.51 -3.76 7.34
N GLU A 48 6.56 -4.52 6.82
CA GLU A 48 5.70 -5.45 7.56
C GLU A 48 5.94 -6.90 7.09
N GLU A 49 5.31 -7.86 7.72
CA GLU A 49 5.43 -9.26 7.32
C GLU A 49 4.90 -9.48 5.90
N GLU A 50 3.80 -8.82 5.55
CA GLU A 50 3.16 -8.92 4.24
C GLU A 50 3.91 -8.19 3.12
N GLY A 51 4.77 -7.26 3.45
CA GLY A 51 5.53 -6.45 2.48
C GLY A 51 5.82 -5.03 2.95
N LEU A 52 6.04 -4.14 1.99
CA LEU A 52 6.25 -2.72 2.28
C LEU A 52 4.93 -1.97 2.23
N MET A 53 4.51 -1.45 3.38
CA MET A 53 3.33 -0.61 3.53
C MET A 53 3.68 0.87 3.38
N ILE A 54 2.99 1.57 2.48
CA ILE A 54 3.05 3.02 2.31
C ILE A 54 1.70 3.57 2.77
N ARG A 55 1.68 4.40 3.81
CA ARG A 55 0.48 5.07 4.31
C ARG A 55 0.47 6.52 3.87
N ILE A 56 -0.64 6.94 3.25
CA ILE A 56 -0.84 8.30 2.73
C ILE A 56 -2.06 8.88 3.42
N LYS A 57 -1.91 9.99 4.14
CA LYS A 57 -3.05 10.65 4.77
C LYS A 57 -4.03 11.18 3.72
N GLU A 58 -5.32 11.08 4.02
CA GLU A 58 -6.42 11.51 3.15
C GLU A 58 -6.18 12.88 2.53
N ARG A 59 -5.82 13.86 3.37
CA ARG A 59 -5.68 15.27 2.95
C ARG A 59 -4.63 15.50 1.86
N ALA A 60 -3.67 14.58 1.71
CA ALA A 60 -2.65 14.63 0.66
C ALA A 60 -3.17 14.20 -0.71
N LEU A 61 -4.32 13.51 -0.74
CA LEU A 61 -4.91 12.95 -1.95
C LEU A 61 -6.30 13.49 -2.26
N PHE A 62 -7.14 13.72 -1.22
CA PHE A 62 -8.56 14.03 -1.38
C PHE A 62 -9.03 15.12 -0.43
N PRO A 63 -10.00 15.96 -0.87
CA PRO A 63 -10.77 16.79 0.06
C PRO A 63 -11.60 15.91 1.00
N SER A 64 -11.97 16.45 2.15
CA SER A 64 -12.87 15.77 3.09
C SER A 64 -14.18 15.36 2.41
N GLY A 65 -14.60 14.11 2.62
CA GLY A 65 -15.85 13.57 2.05
C GLY A 65 -15.85 13.42 0.51
N SER A 66 -14.70 13.56 -0.15
CA SER A 66 -14.56 13.45 -1.60
C SER A 66 -13.61 12.30 -1.97
N ALA A 67 -13.74 11.82 -3.20
CA ALA A 67 -12.81 10.90 -3.83
C ALA A 67 -12.21 11.48 -5.13
N ASP A 68 -12.25 12.80 -5.29
CA ASP A 68 -11.59 13.51 -6.39
C ASP A 68 -10.21 13.97 -5.93
N LEU A 69 -9.17 13.68 -6.71
CA LEU A 69 -7.79 14.00 -6.34
C LEU A 69 -7.55 15.52 -6.25
N VAL A 70 -6.84 15.93 -5.19
CA VAL A 70 -6.34 17.30 -5.07
C VAL A 70 -5.08 17.51 -5.93
N PRO A 71 -4.75 18.76 -6.34
CA PRO A 71 -3.51 19.02 -7.09
C PRO A 71 -2.24 18.56 -6.37
N GLU A 72 -2.22 18.58 -5.04
CA GLU A 72 -1.11 18.15 -4.19
C GLU A 72 -0.76 16.67 -4.39
N SER A 73 -1.71 15.85 -4.83
CA SER A 73 -1.45 14.44 -5.16
C SER A 73 -0.38 14.26 -6.25
N GLN A 74 -0.14 15.30 -7.07
CA GLN A 74 0.93 15.31 -8.08
C GLN A 74 2.35 15.31 -7.47
N ARG A 75 2.50 15.62 -6.17
CA ARG A 75 3.78 15.49 -5.46
C ARG A 75 4.06 14.06 -5.04
N ILE A 76 3.03 13.25 -4.88
CA ILE A 76 3.09 11.89 -4.34
C ILE A 76 2.98 10.84 -5.43
N GLY A 77 2.02 10.98 -6.34
CA GLY A 77 1.73 9.99 -7.36
C GLY A 77 2.93 9.59 -8.22
N PRO A 78 3.70 10.53 -8.78
CA PRO A 78 4.84 10.20 -9.65
C PRO A 78 5.94 9.40 -8.95
N ILE A 79 6.28 9.70 -7.70
CA ILE A 79 7.30 8.93 -6.98
C ILE A 79 6.80 7.52 -6.67
N VAL A 80 5.57 7.39 -6.17
CA VAL A 80 4.97 6.07 -5.90
C VAL A 80 4.88 5.25 -7.19
N ALA A 81 4.37 5.81 -8.28
CA ALA A 81 4.27 5.12 -9.57
C ALA A 81 5.65 4.72 -10.12
N GLY A 82 6.67 5.56 -9.96
CA GLY A 82 8.05 5.27 -10.38
C GLY A 82 8.64 4.08 -9.62
N LEU A 83 8.50 4.05 -8.30
CA LEU A 83 8.97 2.94 -7.47
C LEU A 83 8.25 1.64 -7.79
N LEU A 84 6.92 1.69 -7.97
CA LEU A 84 6.13 0.52 -8.35
C LEU A 84 6.47 -0.03 -9.74
N ALA A 85 6.95 0.81 -10.66
CA ALA A 85 7.38 0.38 -11.99
C ALA A 85 8.74 -0.34 -11.96
N ALA A 86 9.56 -0.11 -10.95
CA ALA A 86 10.88 -0.73 -10.79
C ALA A 86 10.84 -2.17 -10.27
N ILE A 87 9.69 -2.66 -9.82
CA ILE A 87 9.51 -3.95 -9.16
C ILE A 87 8.36 -4.76 -9.75
N PRO A 88 8.40 -6.10 -9.66
CA PRO A 88 7.35 -6.95 -10.22
C PRO A 88 6.22 -7.29 -9.23
N GLN A 89 6.34 -6.97 -7.94
CA GLN A 89 5.44 -7.40 -6.88
C GLN A 89 3.99 -6.96 -7.12
N ARG A 90 3.06 -7.69 -6.51
CA ARG A 90 1.65 -7.31 -6.45
C ARG A 90 1.46 -6.07 -5.58
N VAL A 91 0.47 -5.26 -5.91
CA VAL A 91 0.16 -4.02 -5.23
C VAL A 91 -1.30 -4.01 -4.81
N LEU A 92 -1.55 -3.92 -3.51
CA LEU A 92 -2.88 -3.73 -2.96
C LEU A 92 -3.04 -2.29 -2.49
N ILE A 93 -4.01 -1.59 -3.04
CA ILE A 93 -4.37 -0.24 -2.61
C ILE A 93 -5.65 -0.32 -1.79
N SER A 94 -5.59 0.13 -0.54
CA SER A 94 -6.74 0.11 0.34
C SER A 94 -7.12 1.50 0.85
N GLY A 95 -8.43 1.75 0.91
CA GLY A 95 -9.02 2.98 1.42
C GLY A 95 -9.60 2.78 2.81
N HIS A 96 -9.40 3.76 3.69
CA HIS A 96 -9.87 3.75 5.07
C HIS A 96 -10.46 5.10 5.45
N THR A 97 -11.48 5.08 6.29
CA THR A 97 -12.10 6.27 6.88
C THR A 97 -11.97 6.25 8.40
N ASP A 98 -12.29 7.38 9.02
CA ASP A 98 -12.65 7.39 10.44
C ASP A 98 -14.09 6.88 10.62
N ASN A 99 -14.59 6.92 11.86
CA ASN A 99 -15.94 6.49 12.20
C ASN A 99 -17.03 7.58 12.07
N VAL A 100 -16.71 8.72 11.49
CA VAL A 100 -17.71 9.75 11.20
C VAL A 100 -18.56 9.28 10.03
N PRO A 101 -19.89 9.13 10.22
CA PRO A 101 -20.76 8.65 9.15
C PRO A 101 -20.78 9.63 7.97
N ILE A 102 -20.74 9.06 6.76
CA ILE A 102 -21.06 9.77 5.53
C ILE A 102 -22.32 9.17 4.92
N SER A 103 -23.19 10.02 4.41
CA SER A 103 -24.37 9.58 3.67
C SER A 103 -24.81 10.69 2.73
N ASN A 104 -24.54 10.52 1.45
CA ASN A 104 -24.97 11.39 0.38
C ASN A 104 -25.23 10.58 -0.90
N ALA A 105 -25.70 11.27 -1.95
CA ALA A 105 -26.03 10.61 -3.20
C ALA A 105 -24.84 9.90 -3.87
N ARG A 106 -23.62 10.39 -3.69
CA ARG A 106 -22.40 9.79 -4.27
C ARG A 106 -21.84 8.67 -3.39
N PHE A 107 -21.89 8.88 -2.06
CA PHE A 107 -21.36 7.94 -1.08
C PHE A 107 -22.43 7.63 -0.01
N PRO A 108 -23.20 6.54 -0.19
CA PRO A 108 -24.20 6.12 0.79
C PRO A 108 -23.60 5.76 2.14
N SER A 109 -22.35 5.30 2.17
CA SER A 109 -21.62 4.93 3.39
C SER A 109 -20.11 5.12 3.25
N ASN A 110 -19.36 4.88 4.34
CA ASN A 110 -17.90 4.86 4.32
C ASN A 110 -17.32 3.72 3.47
N TRP A 111 -18.09 2.68 3.19
CA TRP A 111 -17.70 1.60 2.28
C TRP A 111 -17.50 2.13 0.86
N GLU A 112 -18.46 2.85 0.31
CA GLU A 112 -18.38 3.41 -1.04
C GLU A 112 -17.29 4.49 -1.13
N LEU A 113 -17.20 5.36 -0.12
CA LEU A 113 -16.16 6.41 -0.09
C LEU A 113 -14.76 5.81 -0.12
N SER A 114 -14.47 4.87 0.78
CA SER A 114 -13.14 4.23 0.89
C SER A 114 -12.78 3.42 -0.35
N SER A 115 -13.73 2.66 -0.89
CA SER A 115 -13.54 1.87 -2.11
C SER A 115 -13.28 2.76 -3.34
N THR A 116 -14.04 3.85 -3.47
CA THR A 116 -13.86 4.80 -4.57
C THR A 116 -12.52 5.50 -4.50
N ARG A 117 -12.06 5.88 -3.30
CA ARG A 117 -10.75 6.49 -3.09
C ARG A 117 -9.61 5.56 -3.48
N ALA A 118 -9.65 4.31 -3.03
CA ALA A 118 -8.65 3.30 -3.41
C ALA A 118 -8.59 3.12 -4.93
N MET A 119 -9.74 3.00 -5.58
CA MET A 119 -9.83 2.85 -7.03
C MET A 119 -9.37 4.09 -7.77
N THR A 120 -9.72 5.28 -7.30
CA THR A 120 -9.30 6.56 -7.92
C THR A 120 -7.79 6.70 -7.88
N PHE A 121 -7.17 6.41 -6.73
CA PHE A 121 -5.72 6.49 -6.60
C PHE A 121 -5.01 5.44 -7.45
N MET A 122 -5.49 4.19 -7.48
CA MET A 122 -4.98 3.14 -8.37
C MET A 122 -5.00 3.58 -9.84
N LYS A 123 -6.15 4.06 -10.32
CA LYS A 123 -6.30 4.51 -11.71
C LYS A 123 -5.39 5.70 -12.02
N TYR A 124 -5.19 6.60 -11.07
CA TYR A 124 -4.26 7.71 -11.22
C TYR A 124 -2.82 7.22 -11.42
N LEU A 125 -2.32 6.32 -10.56
CA LEU A 125 -0.98 5.73 -10.70
C LEU A 125 -0.81 5.07 -12.06
N LEU A 126 -1.77 4.25 -12.49
CA LEU A 126 -1.75 3.58 -13.79
C LEU A 126 -1.81 4.56 -14.98
N SER A 127 -2.45 5.72 -14.81
CA SER A 127 -2.56 6.72 -15.86
C SER A 127 -1.27 7.52 -16.09
N ILE A 128 -0.50 7.75 -15.02
CA ILE A 128 0.71 8.59 -15.08
C ILE A 128 1.98 7.79 -15.41
N ASN A 129 1.94 6.46 -15.31
CA ASN A 129 3.08 5.60 -15.64
C ASN A 129 2.63 4.35 -16.42
N GLN A 130 2.86 4.36 -17.72
CA GLN A 130 2.44 3.28 -18.63
C GLN A 130 3.28 2.00 -18.50
N ASN A 131 4.38 2.02 -17.74
CA ASN A 131 5.17 0.83 -17.44
C ASN A 131 4.55 -0.03 -16.33
N LEU A 132 3.53 0.48 -15.63
CA LEU A 132 2.80 -0.28 -14.63
C LEU A 132 1.87 -1.31 -15.32
N ASN A 133 2.05 -2.58 -14.97
CA ASN A 133 1.13 -3.63 -15.44
C ASN A 133 -0.13 -3.65 -14.57
N PRO A 134 -1.32 -3.32 -15.10
CA PRO A 134 -2.56 -3.28 -14.33
C PRO A 134 -2.91 -4.62 -13.65
N ALA A 135 -2.48 -5.76 -14.19
CA ALA A 135 -2.74 -7.08 -13.63
C ALA A 135 -2.12 -7.31 -12.22
N ARG A 136 -1.18 -6.45 -11.83
CA ARG A 136 -0.54 -6.50 -10.49
C ARG A 136 -1.36 -5.78 -9.41
N PHE A 137 -2.37 -5.00 -9.79
CA PHE A 137 -3.05 -4.07 -8.91
C PHE A 137 -4.41 -4.56 -8.47
N SER A 138 -4.70 -4.38 -7.18
CA SER A 138 -6.02 -4.56 -6.57
C SER A 138 -6.38 -3.31 -5.77
N ALA A 139 -7.65 -2.98 -5.70
CA ALA A 139 -8.16 -1.87 -4.91
C ALA A 139 -9.33 -2.34 -4.03
N ILE A 140 -9.30 -1.99 -2.74
CA ILE A 140 -10.31 -2.38 -1.77
C ILE A 140 -10.62 -1.23 -0.81
N GLY A 141 -11.87 -1.11 -0.37
CA GLY A 141 -12.28 -0.18 0.68
C GLY A 141 -12.66 -0.95 1.94
N TYR A 142 -12.13 -0.53 3.07
CA TYR A 142 -12.43 -1.13 4.38
C TYR A 142 -13.37 -0.26 5.22
N GLY A 143 -13.77 0.92 4.73
CA GLY A 143 -14.56 1.85 5.52
C GLY A 143 -13.83 2.26 6.79
N GLU A 144 -14.57 2.28 7.90
CA GLU A 144 -14.09 2.64 9.24
C GLU A 144 -13.60 1.43 10.06
N TYR A 145 -13.67 0.21 9.49
CA TYR A 145 -13.57 -1.03 10.26
C TYR A 145 -12.14 -1.55 10.47
N ARG A 146 -11.14 -0.84 9.96
CA ARG A 146 -9.71 -1.13 10.20
C ARG A 146 -8.96 0.09 10.71
N PRO A 147 -9.30 0.59 11.91
CA PRO A 147 -8.64 1.75 12.48
C PRO A 147 -7.20 1.42 12.91
N VAL A 148 -6.28 2.37 12.71
CA VAL A 148 -4.89 2.31 13.21
C VAL A 148 -4.68 3.17 14.45
N ALA A 149 -5.68 3.97 14.82
CA ALA A 149 -5.68 4.82 16.00
C ALA A 149 -7.10 4.94 16.58
N PRO A 150 -7.27 5.38 17.84
CA PRO A 150 -8.57 5.62 18.42
C PRO A 150 -9.35 6.71 17.67
N ASN A 151 -10.66 6.49 17.48
CA ASN A 151 -11.57 7.47 16.84
C ASN A 151 -12.17 8.50 17.82
N ASP A 152 -11.76 8.50 19.07
CA ASP A 152 -12.21 9.44 20.11
C ASP A 152 -11.42 10.75 20.14
N THR A 153 -10.34 10.85 19.39
CA THR A 153 -9.53 12.05 19.19
C THR A 153 -9.50 12.48 17.73
N GLU A 154 -9.31 13.76 17.47
CA GLU A 154 -9.18 14.24 16.08
C GLU A 154 -7.89 13.76 15.44
N GLU A 155 -6.80 13.66 16.21
CA GLU A 155 -5.52 13.12 15.79
C GLU A 155 -5.66 11.65 15.34
N GLY A 156 -6.38 10.84 16.12
CA GLY A 156 -6.64 9.45 15.79
C GLY A 156 -7.50 9.31 14.53
N LYS A 157 -8.54 10.12 14.39
CA LYS A 157 -9.36 10.17 13.16
C LYS A 157 -8.54 10.54 11.93
N GLN A 158 -7.62 11.50 12.04
CA GLN A 158 -6.73 11.88 10.92
C GLN A 158 -5.82 10.73 10.49
N LEU A 159 -5.34 9.90 11.42
CA LEU A 159 -4.56 8.71 11.10
C LEU A 159 -5.42 7.62 10.44
N ASN A 160 -6.68 7.51 10.84
CA ASN A 160 -7.60 6.53 10.27
C ASN A 160 -8.04 6.90 8.84
N ARG A 161 -8.17 8.19 8.53
CA ARG A 161 -8.45 8.70 7.18
C ARG A 161 -7.20 8.61 6.30
N ARG A 162 -7.03 7.50 5.60
CA ARG A 162 -5.82 7.19 4.83
C ARG A 162 -6.09 6.32 3.62
N VAL A 163 -5.13 6.33 2.71
CA VAL A 163 -4.95 5.30 1.68
C VAL A 163 -3.66 4.56 1.99
N GLU A 164 -3.69 3.27 1.90
CA GLU A 164 -2.53 2.40 2.03
C GLU A 164 -2.17 1.78 0.68
N VAL A 165 -0.88 1.70 0.40
CA VAL A 165 -0.33 0.98 -0.76
C VAL A 165 0.59 -0.10 -0.20
N LEU A 166 0.16 -1.35 -0.27
CA LEU A 166 0.96 -2.50 0.12
C LEU A 166 1.67 -3.05 -1.12
N ILE A 167 2.98 -3.02 -1.11
CA ILE A 167 3.83 -3.77 -2.04
C ILE A 167 4.03 -5.15 -1.41
N ALA A 168 3.25 -6.13 -1.88
CA ALA A 168 3.15 -7.43 -1.25
C ALA A 168 4.39 -8.29 -1.54
N ARG A 169 4.89 -9.00 -0.52
CA ARG A 169 5.89 -10.05 -0.73
C ARG A 169 5.34 -11.13 -1.63
N SER A 170 6.21 -11.76 -2.38
CA SER A 170 5.86 -12.95 -3.16
C SER A 170 5.85 -14.21 -2.30
N LEU A 171 6.72 -14.24 -1.28
CA LEU A 171 6.88 -15.36 -0.36
C LEU A 171 6.61 -14.90 1.08
N ARG A 172 5.99 -15.79 1.87
CA ARG A 172 5.92 -15.71 3.32
C ARG A 172 6.63 -16.91 3.95
N PHE A 173 7.15 -16.74 5.14
CA PHE A 173 7.72 -17.84 5.91
C PHE A 173 6.68 -18.42 6.86
N ASN A 174 6.38 -19.71 6.70
CA ASN A 174 5.56 -20.49 7.61
C ASN A 174 6.49 -21.40 8.43
N PRO A 175 6.51 -21.30 9.78
CA PRO A 175 7.39 -22.12 10.61
C PRO A 175 7.18 -23.63 10.49
N GLU A 176 5.99 -24.08 10.04
CA GLU A 176 5.65 -25.49 9.91
C GLU A 176 5.89 -26.03 8.49
N GLU A 177 5.72 -25.20 7.46
CA GLU A 177 5.73 -25.61 6.05
C GLU A 177 6.87 -24.95 5.23
N GLY A 178 7.63 -24.02 5.83
CA GLY A 178 8.71 -23.29 5.16
C GLY A 178 8.22 -22.07 4.36
N PHE A 179 8.84 -21.79 3.21
CA PHE A 179 8.45 -20.68 2.36
C PHE A 179 7.26 -21.03 1.46
N GLU A 180 6.23 -20.22 1.52
CA GLU A 180 5.01 -20.34 0.71
C GLU A 180 4.78 -19.11 -0.16
N GLU A 181 4.16 -19.29 -1.32
CA GLU A 181 3.68 -18.15 -2.12
C GLU A 181 2.56 -17.42 -1.39
N GLN A 182 2.71 -16.11 -1.22
CA GLN A 182 1.67 -15.27 -0.67
C GLN A 182 0.58 -15.04 -1.71
N THR A 183 -0.66 -15.36 -1.37
CA THR A 183 -1.82 -15.20 -2.26
C THR A 183 -2.59 -13.91 -2.01
N ASP A 184 -3.46 -13.51 -2.94
CA ASP A 184 -4.35 -12.36 -2.73
C ASP A 184 -5.32 -12.59 -1.56
N ALA A 185 -5.69 -13.84 -1.29
CA ALA A 185 -6.54 -14.19 -0.15
C ALA A 185 -5.84 -13.91 1.18
N ASP A 186 -4.53 -14.15 1.27
CA ASP A 186 -3.73 -13.86 2.47
C ASP A 186 -3.67 -12.35 2.75
N LEU A 187 -3.60 -11.54 1.71
CA LEU A 187 -3.51 -10.08 1.82
C LEU A 187 -4.82 -9.42 2.27
N VAL A 188 -5.95 -10.03 1.96
CA VAL A 188 -7.29 -9.49 2.26
C VAL A 188 -7.82 -9.99 3.60
N ALA A 189 -7.32 -11.14 4.08
CA ALA A 189 -7.79 -11.79 5.31
C ALA A 189 -7.31 -11.09 6.61
N GLN A 190 -6.40 -10.14 6.51
CA GLN A 190 -5.84 -9.37 7.62
C GLN A 190 -6.54 -8.03 7.72
#